data_6de8d2d0f987579be9fdeab944ba9bf1
#
_entry.id   6de8d2d0f987579be9fdeab944ba9bf1
#
_cell.length_a   1.000
_cell.length_b   1.000
_cell.length_c   1.000
_cell.angle_alpha   90.00
_cell.angle_beta   90.00
_cell.angle_gamma   90.00
#
_symmetry.space_group_name_H-M   'P 1'
#
loop_
_entity.id
_entity.type
_entity.pdbx_description
1 polymer ?
#
loop_
_entity_poly.entity_id
_entity_poly.type
_entity_poly.pdbx_seq_one_letter_code
_entity_poly.pdbx_strand_id
1 'polypeptide(L)'
;AEYIHKGIPELIKELYAGKICQHADLDMLINQYPCGLAYALALIDTTDYRSITPGWVLYNYPEVEFIIKLLRHTTCKEGCDYCHTQLDVLHNLKTFFGYERFRTYEGEPLQERAAQAAVKGKSLLAIFPTGGGKSLTFQLPALMAGHSVHGLTVVISPLQSLMKDQVDNLADRGITDAVTINGMLDPITRSLSIQRVQDGEASLLYISPEMLRSKTIEKILMARHVVRLSLIHI
;
A
#
# COMPACT_ATOMS: atom_id res chain seq x y z
N ALA A 1 10.18 33.43 15.82
CA ALA A 1 9.33 34.59 15.48
C ALA A 1 8.51 34.37 14.19
N GLU A 2 9.00 33.60 13.22
CA GLU A 2 8.27 33.28 11.95
C GLU A 2 7.01 32.44 12.14
N TYR A 3 6.95 31.62 13.19
CA TYR A 3 5.83 30.73 13.44
C TYR A 3 4.55 31.39 13.95
N ILE A 4 4.61 32.64 14.36
CA ILE A 4 3.46 33.37 14.95
C ILE A 4 2.51 33.92 13.86
N HIS A 5 2.95 33.99 12.61
CA HIS A 5 2.15 34.53 11.50
C HIS A 5 1.58 33.50 10.53
N LYS A 6 1.99 32.23 10.62
CA LYS A 6 1.43 31.15 9.83
C LYS A 6 0.38 30.39 10.65
N GLY A 7 -0.79 30.15 10.08
CA GLY A 7 -1.81 29.32 10.70
C GLY A 7 -1.32 27.87 10.90
N ILE A 8 -1.95 27.13 11.80
CA ILE A 8 -1.62 25.71 12.06
C ILE A 8 -1.70 24.84 10.78
N PRO A 9 -2.71 25.02 9.90
CA PRO A 9 -2.80 24.25 8.65
C PRO A 9 -1.59 24.44 7.73
N GLU A 10 -1.14 25.69 7.54
CA GLU A 10 0.01 26.03 6.71
C GLU A 10 1.30 25.45 7.28
N LEU A 11 1.46 25.48 8.59
CA LEU A 11 2.60 24.90 9.28
C LEU A 11 2.65 23.38 9.09
N ILE A 12 1.51 22.70 9.20
CA ILE A 12 1.42 21.25 8.95
C ILE A 12 1.81 20.94 7.49
N LYS A 13 1.28 21.69 6.52
CA LYS A 13 1.62 21.49 5.10
C LYS A 13 3.10 21.66 4.81
N GLU A 14 3.75 22.62 5.47
CA GLU A 14 5.18 22.86 5.33
C GLU A 14 6.02 21.74 5.96
N LEU A 15 5.71 21.35 7.20
CA LEU A 15 6.43 20.29 7.91
C LEU A 15 6.31 18.91 7.26
N TYR A 16 5.15 18.65 6.64
CA TYR A 16 4.86 17.36 5.98
C TYR A 16 4.81 17.49 4.45
N ALA A 17 5.54 18.46 3.89
CA ALA A 17 5.66 18.61 2.43
C ALA A 17 6.18 17.31 1.80
N GLY A 18 5.53 16.86 0.73
CA GLY A 18 5.86 15.59 0.06
C GLY A 18 5.45 14.31 0.81
N LYS A 19 4.87 14.41 2.01
CA LYS A 19 4.43 13.27 2.82
C LYS A 19 2.92 13.15 2.93
N ILE A 20 2.19 14.24 2.69
CA ILE A 20 0.73 14.31 2.71
C ILE A 20 0.22 15.10 1.51
N CYS A 21 -1.06 14.93 1.19
CA CYS A 21 -1.74 15.75 0.20
C CYS A 21 -1.79 17.22 0.65
N GLN A 22 -1.32 18.13 -0.19
CA GLN A 22 -1.27 19.57 0.11
C GLN A 22 -2.68 20.22 0.14
N HIS A 23 -3.66 19.58 -0.49
CA HIS A 23 -5.06 20.01 -0.51
C HIS A 23 -5.96 19.20 0.44
N ALA A 24 -5.38 18.51 1.43
CA ALA A 24 -6.16 17.91 2.50
C ALA A 24 -6.85 19.00 3.32
N ASP A 25 -8.10 18.78 3.70
CA ASP A 25 -8.88 19.73 4.51
C ASP A 25 -8.41 19.67 5.97
N LEU A 26 -7.27 20.34 6.22
CA LEU A 26 -6.67 20.39 7.56
C LEU A 26 -7.52 21.22 8.53
N ASP A 27 -8.25 22.23 8.07
CA ASP A 27 -9.14 23.03 8.93
C ASP A 27 -10.26 22.17 9.50
N MET A 28 -10.88 21.35 8.67
CA MET A 28 -11.87 20.37 9.11
C MET A 28 -11.25 19.38 10.12
N LEU A 29 -10.08 18.81 9.80
CA LEU A 29 -9.41 17.84 10.67
C LEU A 29 -9.00 18.42 12.01
N ILE A 30 -8.49 19.66 12.04
CA ILE A 30 -8.11 20.37 13.28
C ILE A 30 -9.35 20.64 14.15
N ASN A 31 -10.45 21.04 13.54
CA ASN A 31 -11.67 21.39 14.27
C ASN A 31 -12.44 20.16 14.78
N GLN A 32 -12.51 19.08 13.98
CA GLN A 32 -13.30 17.90 14.33
C GLN A 32 -12.51 16.82 15.07
N TYR A 33 -11.23 16.65 14.75
CA TYR A 33 -10.40 15.53 15.22
C TYR A 33 -9.00 15.98 15.67
N PRO A 34 -8.84 16.97 16.56
CA PRO A 34 -7.52 17.53 16.89
C PRO A 34 -6.56 16.48 17.46
N CYS A 35 -7.02 15.63 18.37
CA CYS A 35 -6.20 14.55 18.94
C CYS A 35 -5.87 13.46 17.93
N GLY A 36 -6.88 13.03 17.16
CA GLY A 36 -6.69 12.05 16.08
C GLY A 36 -5.72 12.52 15.02
N LEU A 37 -5.78 13.82 14.64
CA LEU A 37 -4.84 14.43 13.70
C LEU A 37 -3.42 14.46 14.27
N ALA A 38 -3.23 14.83 15.53
CA ALA A 38 -1.91 14.83 16.16
C ALA A 38 -1.27 13.43 16.17
N TYR A 39 -2.04 12.40 16.51
CA TYR A 39 -1.57 11.02 16.41
C TYR A 39 -1.29 10.59 14.96
N ALA A 40 -2.19 10.91 14.02
CA ALA A 40 -1.99 10.60 12.60
C ALA A 40 -0.70 11.22 12.06
N LEU A 41 -0.44 12.50 12.35
CA LEU A 41 0.79 13.19 11.94
C LEU A 41 2.05 12.59 12.57
N ALA A 42 2.01 12.22 13.85
CA ALA A 42 3.12 11.55 14.52
C ALA A 42 3.45 10.18 13.91
N LEU A 43 2.46 9.52 13.31
CA LEU A 43 2.60 8.17 12.72
C LEU A 43 2.93 8.19 11.23
N ILE A 44 2.90 9.35 10.56
CA ILE A 44 3.10 9.45 9.10
C ILE A 44 4.45 8.88 8.64
N ASP A 45 5.50 9.07 9.42
CA ASP A 45 6.85 8.63 9.06
C ASP A 45 7.18 7.22 9.57
N THR A 46 6.25 6.56 10.24
CA THR A 46 6.50 5.23 10.80
C THR A 46 6.22 4.13 9.79
N THR A 47 7.08 3.11 9.76
CA THR A 47 6.95 1.95 8.86
C THR A 47 5.84 1.01 9.29
N ASP A 48 5.57 0.93 10.59
CA ASP A 48 4.57 0.07 11.18
C ASP A 48 3.92 0.75 12.38
N TYR A 49 2.97 1.64 12.08
CA TYR A 49 2.30 2.40 13.11
C TYR A 49 1.47 1.53 14.08
N ARG A 50 1.00 0.35 13.63
CA ARG A 50 0.19 -0.52 14.49
C ARG A 50 1.00 -1.20 15.57
N SER A 51 2.24 -1.60 15.29
CA SER A 51 3.08 -2.25 16.30
C SER A 51 3.64 -1.27 17.32
N ILE A 52 3.88 -0.03 16.94
CA ILE A 52 4.41 1.01 17.84
C ILE A 52 3.30 1.82 18.52
N THR A 53 2.08 1.81 17.99
CA THR A 53 0.95 2.52 18.60
C THR A 53 0.33 1.68 19.70
N PRO A 54 0.29 2.19 20.94
CA PRO A 54 -0.41 1.48 22.01
C PRO A 54 -1.86 1.22 21.62
N GLY A 55 -2.35 0.00 21.88
CA GLY A 55 -3.71 -0.41 21.47
C GLY A 55 -4.82 0.52 21.96
N TRP A 56 -4.63 1.17 23.13
CA TRP A 56 -5.58 2.14 23.65
C TRP A 56 -5.72 3.40 22.79
N VAL A 57 -4.68 3.79 22.02
CA VAL A 57 -4.75 4.95 21.12
C VAL A 57 -5.74 4.67 20.00
N LEU A 58 -5.59 3.54 19.29
CA LEU A 58 -6.51 3.19 18.21
C LEU A 58 -7.91 2.86 18.71
N TYR A 59 -8.03 2.41 19.96
CA TYR A 59 -9.34 2.18 20.60
C TYR A 59 -10.06 3.50 20.92
N ASN A 60 -9.35 4.48 21.52
CA ASN A 60 -9.94 5.77 21.90
C ASN A 60 -10.02 6.79 20.75
N TYR A 61 -9.17 6.63 19.74
CA TYR A 61 -9.10 7.51 18.56
C TYR A 61 -9.17 6.69 17.25
N PRO A 62 -10.30 6.01 16.99
CA PRO A 62 -10.47 5.18 15.81
C PRO A 62 -10.36 5.99 14.49
N GLU A 63 -10.57 7.30 14.58
CA GLU A 63 -10.44 8.23 13.46
C GLU A 63 -9.01 8.39 12.94
N VAL A 64 -7.98 7.96 13.67
CA VAL A 64 -6.57 8.05 13.24
C VAL A 64 -6.35 7.38 11.89
N GLU A 65 -6.89 6.18 11.68
CA GLU A 65 -6.78 5.47 10.40
C GLU A 65 -7.53 6.20 9.27
N PHE A 66 -8.70 6.75 9.58
CA PHE A 66 -9.48 7.57 8.64
C PHE A 66 -8.70 8.83 8.23
N ILE A 67 -8.07 9.51 9.18
CA ILE A 67 -7.27 10.72 8.95
C ILE A 67 -6.05 10.39 8.09
N ILE A 68 -5.31 9.33 8.40
CA ILE A 68 -4.18 8.86 7.57
C ILE A 68 -4.64 8.61 6.14
N LYS A 69 -5.80 7.98 5.95
CA LYS A 69 -6.38 7.76 4.62
C LYS A 69 -6.69 9.06 3.89
N LEU A 70 -7.27 10.06 4.57
CA LEU A 70 -7.53 11.37 3.97
C LEU A 70 -6.24 12.09 3.58
N LEU A 71 -5.22 12.05 4.44
CA LEU A 71 -3.95 12.73 4.20
C LEU A 71 -3.10 12.08 3.10
N ARG A 72 -3.16 10.74 2.96
CA ARG A 72 -2.19 9.98 2.15
C ARG A 72 -2.77 9.10 1.06
N HIS A 73 -4.04 8.72 1.14
CA HIS A 73 -4.66 7.77 0.19
C HIS A 73 -5.84 8.36 -0.58
N THR A 74 -6.09 9.67 -0.45
CA THR A 74 -7.18 10.34 -1.14
C THR A 74 -6.59 11.38 -2.09
N THR A 75 -6.77 11.16 -3.40
CA THR A 75 -6.31 12.10 -4.43
C THR A 75 -7.11 13.40 -4.37
N CYS A 76 -6.42 14.55 -4.35
CA CYS A 76 -7.05 15.85 -4.50
C CYS A 76 -7.47 16.11 -5.96
N LYS A 77 -8.39 17.03 -6.15
CA LYS A 77 -8.87 17.42 -7.49
C LYS A 77 -7.85 18.24 -8.25
N GLU A 78 -7.07 19.03 -7.55
CA GLU A 78 -6.07 19.96 -8.11
C GLU A 78 -4.79 19.26 -8.57
N GLY A 79 -4.54 18.01 -8.12
CA GLY A 79 -3.38 17.23 -8.54
C GLY A 79 -2.05 17.78 -7.98
N CYS A 80 -1.91 17.87 -6.64
CA CYS A 80 -0.65 18.30 -6.03
C CYS A 80 0.49 17.30 -6.27
N ASP A 81 1.73 17.71 -6.07
CA ASP A 81 2.93 16.88 -6.28
C ASP A 81 2.87 15.56 -5.53
N TYR A 82 2.39 15.54 -4.28
CA TYR A 82 2.20 14.32 -3.52
C TYR A 82 1.23 13.36 -4.22
N CYS A 83 0.07 13.84 -4.62
CA CYS A 83 -0.93 12.98 -5.28
C CYS A 83 -0.44 12.51 -6.65
N HIS A 84 0.27 13.35 -7.40
CA HIS A 84 0.83 12.98 -8.70
C HIS A 84 1.93 11.92 -8.56
N THR A 85 2.83 12.06 -7.59
CA THR A 85 3.93 11.11 -7.41
C THR A 85 3.51 9.82 -6.70
N GLN A 86 2.66 9.92 -5.67
CA GLN A 86 2.35 8.79 -4.80
C GLN A 86 1.06 8.05 -5.20
N LEU A 87 0.08 8.72 -5.81
CA LEU A 87 -1.26 8.16 -6.06
C LEU A 87 -1.63 8.06 -7.54
N ASP A 88 -0.88 8.68 -8.45
CA ASP A 88 -1.11 8.55 -9.89
C ASP A 88 -0.63 7.20 -10.41
N VAL A 89 -1.54 6.39 -10.93
CA VAL A 89 -1.23 5.04 -11.40
C VAL A 89 -0.40 5.02 -12.67
N LEU A 90 -0.54 6.04 -13.53
CA LEU A 90 0.22 6.10 -14.79
C LEU A 90 1.68 6.53 -14.53
N HIS A 91 1.86 7.53 -13.69
CA HIS A 91 3.19 7.95 -13.24
C HIS A 91 3.94 6.76 -12.59
N ASN A 92 3.29 6.05 -11.68
CA ASN A 92 3.89 4.91 -10.99
C ASN A 92 4.06 3.68 -11.89
N LEU A 93 3.19 3.48 -12.89
CA LEU A 93 3.38 2.45 -13.92
C LEU A 93 4.69 2.64 -14.67
N LYS A 94 4.99 3.88 -15.04
CA LYS A 94 6.24 4.23 -15.71
C LYS A 94 7.44 4.06 -14.77
N THR A 95 7.31 4.53 -13.54
CA THR A 95 8.39 4.47 -12.52
C THR A 95 8.78 3.04 -12.17
N PHE A 96 7.82 2.16 -11.85
CA PHE A 96 8.11 0.79 -11.42
C PHE A 96 8.34 -0.19 -12.56
N PHE A 97 7.59 -0.05 -13.65
CA PHE A 97 7.57 -1.04 -14.72
C PHE A 97 8.13 -0.56 -16.06
N GLY A 98 8.39 0.75 -16.21
CA GLY A 98 8.86 1.35 -17.45
C GLY A 98 7.80 1.38 -18.58
N TYR A 99 6.52 1.16 -18.25
CA TYR A 99 5.45 1.17 -19.23
C TYR A 99 4.83 2.56 -19.37
N GLU A 100 4.69 3.04 -20.59
CA GLU A 100 4.10 4.37 -20.88
C GLU A 100 2.56 4.38 -20.76
N ARG A 101 1.91 3.22 -20.84
CA ARG A 101 0.45 3.10 -20.81
C ARG A 101 -0.01 1.72 -20.35
N PHE A 102 -1.20 1.67 -19.81
CA PHE A 102 -1.91 0.43 -19.53
C PHE A 102 -2.43 -0.22 -20.83
N ARG A 103 -2.71 -1.52 -20.75
CA ARG A 103 -3.39 -2.24 -21.82
C ARG A 103 -4.87 -1.88 -21.82
N THR A 104 -5.44 -1.76 -23.04
CA THR A 104 -6.89 -1.62 -23.24
C THR A 104 -7.46 -2.93 -23.74
N TYR A 105 -8.74 -3.16 -23.47
CA TYR A 105 -9.49 -4.33 -23.91
C TYR A 105 -10.74 -3.84 -24.64
N GLU A 106 -10.86 -4.17 -25.93
CA GLU A 106 -11.97 -3.69 -26.78
C GLU A 106 -12.15 -2.16 -26.72
N GLY A 107 -11.04 -1.43 -26.59
CA GLY A 107 -11.02 0.03 -26.45
C GLY A 107 -11.21 0.55 -25.01
N GLU A 108 -11.58 -0.31 -24.06
CA GLU A 108 -11.80 0.09 -22.67
C GLU A 108 -10.52 0.01 -21.83
N PRO A 109 -10.21 1.02 -21.00
CA PRO A 109 -9.01 1.06 -20.14
C PRO A 109 -9.20 0.24 -18.84
N LEU A 110 -9.62 -1.02 -18.98
CA LEU A 110 -10.00 -1.85 -17.81
C LEU A 110 -8.85 -2.09 -16.84
N GLN A 111 -7.62 -2.27 -17.37
CA GLN A 111 -6.45 -2.49 -16.51
C GLN A 111 -6.13 -1.25 -15.66
N GLU A 112 -6.19 -0.07 -16.26
CA GLU A 112 -5.99 1.19 -15.54
C GLU A 112 -7.09 1.44 -14.50
N ARG A 113 -8.36 1.25 -14.89
CA ARG A 113 -9.51 1.39 -13.97
C ARG A 113 -9.40 0.45 -12.77
N ALA A 114 -8.92 -0.79 -12.99
CA ALA A 114 -8.70 -1.75 -11.90
C ALA A 114 -7.59 -1.26 -10.95
N ALA A 115 -6.46 -0.80 -11.49
CA ALA A 115 -5.37 -0.24 -10.68
C ALA A 115 -5.81 1.00 -9.89
N GLN A 116 -6.52 1.94 -10.54
CA GLN A 116 -7.07 3.14 -9.87
C GLN A 116 -8.07 2.78 -8.76
N ALA A 117 -8.96 1.80 -9.00
CA ALA A 117 -9.90 1.35 -7.98
C ALA A 117 -9.18 0.74 -6.78
N ALA A 118 -8.12 -0.04 -7.04
CA ALA A 118 -7.30 -0.62 -5.99
C ALA A 118 -6.56 0.46 -5.17
N VAL A 119 -5.96 1.47 -5.81
CA VAL A 119 -5.31 2.59 -5.10
C VAL A 119 -6.31 3.36 -4.23
N LYS A 120 -7.54 3.55 -4.70
CA LYS A 120 -8.64 4.18 -3.94
C LYS A 120 -9.22 3.29 -2.83
N GLY A 121 -8.65 2.10 -2.59
CA GLY A 121 -9.11 1.16 -1.55
C GLY A 121 -10.47 0.53 -1.83
N LYS A 122 -10.91 0.49 -3.08
CA LYS A 122 -12.18 -0.15 -3.47
C LYS A 122 -11.99 -1.66 -3.64
N SER A 123 -12.96 -2.44 -3.17
CA SER A 123 -13.06 -3.86 -3.52
C SER A 123 -13.50 -3.99 -4.97
N LEU A 124 -12.84 -4.89 -5.71
CA LEU A 124 -13.16 -5.12 -7.13
C LEU A 124 -12.98 -6.58 -7.50
N LEU A 125 -13.72 -7.03 -8.49
CA LEU A 125 -13.51 -8.28 -9.22
C LEU A 125 -13.02 -7.93 -10.62
N ALA A 126 -11.78 -8.37 -10.95
CA ALA A 126 -11.16 -8.10 -12.23
C ALA A 126 -11.06 -9.40 -13.05
N ILE A 127 -11.77 -9.45 -14.17
CA ILE A 127 -11.78 -10.61 -15.08
C ILE A 127 -11.11 -10.19 -16.38
N PHE A 128 -10.00 -10.83 -16.69
CA PHE A 128 -9.21 -10.59 -17.90
C PHE A 128 -8.88 -11.92 -18.59
N PRO A 129 -8.66 -11.93 -19.91
CA PRO A 129 -8.20 -13.12 -20.60
C PRO A 129 -6.83 -13.58 -20.11
N THR A 130 -6.48 -14.83 -20.39
CA THR A 130 -5.13 -15.34 -20.09
C THR A 130 -4.08 -14.51 -20.81
N GLY A 131 -2.98 -14.17 -20.14
CA GLY A 131 -1.96 -13.26 -20.67
C GLY A 131 -2.38 -11.77 -20.68
N GLY A 132 -3.58 -11.45 -20.21
CA GLY A 132 -4.15 -10.10 -20.18
C GLY A 132 -3.52 -9.15 -19.14
N GLY A 133 -2.38 -9.47 -18.52
CA GLY A 133 -1.71 -8.56 -17.59
C GLY A 133 -2.46 -8.34 -16.27
N LYS A 134 -3.20 -9.33 -15.78
CA LYS A 134 -3.91 -9.31 -14.49
C LYS A 134 -2.99 -8.92 -13.32
N SER A 135 -1.77 -9.43 -13.32
CA SER A 135 -0.82 -9.22 -12.22
C SER A 135 -0.54 -7.74 -11.96
N LEU A 136 -0.45 -6.93 -13.00
CA LEU A 136 -0.19 -5.50 -12.88
C LEU A 136 -1.27 -4.77 -12.07
N THR A 137 -2.53 -5.21 -12.14
CA THR A 137 -3.65 -4.55 -11.46
C THR A 137 -3.59 -4.62 -9.93
N PHE A 138 -2.82 -5.55 -9.38
CA PHE A 138 -2.59 -5.64 -7.94
C PHE A 138 -1.12 -5.39 -7.55
N GLN A 139 -0.15 -5.72 -8.42
CA GLN A 139 1.27 -5.48 -8.16
C GLN A 139 1.58 -3.98 -8.08
N LEU A 140 1.14 -3.20 -9.07
CA LEU A 140 1.39 -1.76 -9.08
C LEU A 140 0.80 -1.06 -7.84
N PRO A 141 -0.49 -1.22 -7.50
CA PRO A 141 -1.02 -0.63 -6.28
C PRO A 141 -0.35 -1.12 -4.99
N ALA A 142 0.18 -2.34 -4.98
CA ALA A 142 0.91 -2.88 -3.85
C ALA A 142 2.26 -2.17 -3.65
N LEU A 143 3.03 -2.00 -4.72
CA LEU A 143 4.31 -1.27 -4.70
C LEU A 143 4.09 0.20 -4.32
N MET A 144 3.07 0.85 -4.89
CA MET A 144 2.70 2.21 -4.52
C MET A 144 2.41 2.33 -3.02
N ALA A 145 1.63 1.42 -2.45
CA ALA A 145 1.32 1.42 -1.01
C ALA A 145 2.54 1.05 -0.15
N GLY A 146 3.38 0.14 -0.62
CA GLY A 146 4.64 -0.19 0.03
C GLY A 146 5.56 1.01 0.17
N HIS A 147 5.78 1.74 -0.92
CA HIS A 147 6.65 2.90 -0.96
C HIS A 147 6.08 4.12 -0.21
N SER A 148 4.75 4.32 -0.26
CA SER A 148 4.14 5.51 0.35
C SER A 148 3.86 5.36 1.84
N VAL A 149 3.42 4.18 2.30
CA VAL A 149 2.94 3.96 3.67
C VAL A 149 3.45 2.65 4.29
N HIS A 150 4.47 2.04 3.70
CA HIS A 150 5.01 0.72 4.09
C HIS A 150 3.92 -0.36 4.23
N GLY A 151 2.87 -0.22 3.41
CA GLY A 151 1.73 -1.13 3.43
C GLY A 151 2.07 -2.50 2.84
N LEU A 152 1.53 -3.54 3.43
CA LEU A 152 1.65 -4.92 2.94
C LEU A 152 0.41 -5.30 2.13
N THR A 153 0.61 -5.76 0.91
CA THR A 153 -0.43 -6.43 0.12
C THR A 153 -0.23 -7.94 0.18
N VAL A 154 -1.23 -8.65 0.67
CA VAL A 154 -1.22 -10.12 0.73
C VAL A 154 -1.91 -10.67 -0.51
N VAL A 155 -1.20 -11.53 -1.24
CA VAL A 155 -1.69 -12.19 -2.45
C VAL A 155 -1.86 -13.67 -2.16
N ILE A 156 -3.10 -14.15 -2.23
CA ILE A 156 -3.42 -15.56 -2.03
C ILE A 156 -3.55 -16.24 -3.38
N SER A 157 -2.74 -17.26 -3.61
CA SER A 157 -2.78 -18.07 -4.83
C SER A 157 -2.69 -19.55 -4.48
N PRO A 158 -3.48 -20.42 -5.12
CA PRO A 158 -3.41 -21.87 -4.90
C PRO A 158 -2.18 -22.49 -5.59
N LEU A 159 -1.57 -21.84 -6.56
CA LEU A 159 -0.45 -22.39 -7.34
C LEU A 159 0.88 -21.81 -6.88
N GLN A 160 1.69 -22.67 -6.25
CA GLN A 160 3.01 -22.29 -5.71
C GLN A 160 4.02 -21.91 -6.81
N SER A 161 3.99 -22.60 -7.97
CA SER A 161 4.80 -22.24 -9.13
C SER A 161 4.52 -20.82 -9.60
N LEU A 162 3.23 -20.46 -9.72
CA LEU A 162 2.83 -19.11 -10.10
C LEU A 162 3.33 -18.06 -9.10
N MET A 163 3.26 -18.34 -7.79
CA MET A 163 3.76 -17.39 -6.79
C MET A 163 5.26 -17.14 -6.97
N LYS A 164 6.04 -18.22 -7.21
CA LYS A 164 7.47 -18.10 -7.48
C LYS A 164 7.72 -17.32 -8.76
N ASP A 165 7.05 -17.66 -9.86
CA ASP A 165 7.18 -16.96 -11.15
C ASP A 165 6.85 -15.45 -11.02
N GLN A 166 5.86 -15.09 -10.20
CA GLN A 166 5.51 -13.68 -9.96
C GLN A 166 6.62 -12.95 -9.20
N VAL A 167 7.23 -13.58 -8.20
CA VAL A 167 8.34 -13.00 -7.43
C VAL A 167 9.58 -12.88 -8.31
N ASP A 168 9.95 -13.94 -9.04
CA ASP A 168 11.11 -13.97 -9.93
C ASP A 168 10.98 -12.92 -11.05
N ASN A 169 9.80 -12.82 -11.69
CA ASN A 169 9.53 -11.81 -12.72
C ASN A 169 9.62 -10.35 -12.21
N LEU A 170 9.31 -10.09 -10.95
CA LEU A 170 9.52 -8.78 -10.33
C LEU A 170 11.01 -8.56 -10.05
N ALA A 171 11.70 -9.55 -9.50
CA ALA A 171 13.14 -9.49 -9.23
C ALA A 171 13.97 -9.25 -10.51
N ASP A 172 13.63 -9.90 -11.62
CA ASP A 172 14.27 -9.69 -12.93
C ASP A 172 14.15 -8.25 -13.45
N ARG A 173 13.17 -7.50 -12.94
CA ARG A 173 12.97 -6.07 -13.20
C ARG A 173 13.62 -5.16 -12.16
N GLY A 174 14.37 -5.72 -11.22
CA GLY A 174 14.98 -4.97 -10.11
C GLY A 174 13.98 -4.64 -8.97
N ILE A 175 12.75 -5.18 -9.00
CA ILE A 175 11.75 -4.99 -7.95
C ILE A 175 11.87 -6.14 -6.95
N THR A 176 12.52 -5.89 -5.84
CA THR A 176 12.80 -6.91 -4.82
C THR A 176 11.78 -6.92 -3.68
N ASP A 177 10.76 -6.08 -3.70
CA ASP A 177 9.76 -5.86 -2.65
C ASP A 177 8.72 -7.00 -2.53
N ALA A 178 8.89 -8.07 -3.28
CA ALA A 178 8.00 -9.22 -3.26
C ALA A 178 8.66 -10.44 -2.63
N VAL A 179 7.91 -11.17 -1.82
CA VAL A 179 8.33 -12.45 -1.24
C VAL A 179 7.21 -13.47 -1.34
N THR A 180 7.59 -14.74 -1.34
CA THR A 180 6.64 -15.85 -1.19
C THR A 180 6.93 -16.61 0.10
N ILE A 181 5.86 -17.09 0.75
CA ILE A 181 5.94 -18.04 1.86
C ILE A 181 5.00 -19.19 1.57
N ASN A 182 5.56 -20.34 1.32
CA ASN A 182 4.81 -21.57 1.01
C ASN A 182 5.47 -22.81 1.63
N GLY A 183 4.83 -23.96 1.51
CA GLY A 183 5.30 -25.21 2.12
C GLY A 183 6.52 -25.84 1.45
N MET A 184 6.91 -25.41 0.25
CA MET A 184 8.04 -25.98 -0.51
C MET A 184 9.35 -25.22 -0.31
N LEU A 185 9.32 -24.06 0.36
CA LEU A 185 10.54 -23.33 0.67
C LEU A 185 11.35 -24.08 1.70
N ASP A 186 12.67 -24.14 1.48
CA ASP A 186 13.59 -24.58 2.51
C ASP A 186 13.51 -23.69 3.76
N PRO A 187 13.88 -24.18 4.94
CA PRO A 187 13.72 -23.47 6.19
C PRO A 187 14.46 -22.12 6.24
N ILE A 188 15.62 -22.01 5.58
CA ILE A 188 16.43 -20.80 5.57
C ILE A 188 15.75 -19.72 4.74
N THR A 189 15.41 -20.02 3.49
CA THR A 189 14.70 -19.12 2.57
C THR A 189 13.37 -18.68 3.17
N ARG A 190 12.64 -19.61 3.81
CA ARG A 190 11.39 -19.29 4.50
C ARG A 190 11.60 -18.31 5.65
N SER A 191 12.65 -18.51 6.47
CA SER A 191 12.97 -17.61 7.59
C SER A 191 13.34 -16.22 7.09
N LEU A 192 14.15 -16.13 6.05
CA LEU A 192 14.52 -14.85 5.42
C LEU A 192 13.29 -14.13 4.84
N SER A 193 12.40 -14.83 4.17
CA SER A 193 11.14 -14.25 3.65
C SER A 193 10.27 -13.70 4.79
N ILE A 194 10.15 -14.45 5.89
CA ILE A 194 9.43 -14.01 7.10
C ILE A 194 10.05 -12.74 7.67
N GLN A 195 11.37 -12.74 7.84
CA GLN A 195 12.11 -11.60 8.36
C GLN A 195 11.90 -10.36 7.49
N ARG A 196 12.06 -10.46 6.18
CA ARG A 196 11.84 -9.35 5.24
C ARG A 196 10.43 -8.76 5.33
N VAL A 197 9.41 -9.60 5.55
CA VAL A 197 8.05 -9.08 5.78
C VAL A 197 7.99 -8.36 7.13
N GLN A 198 8.56 -8.91 8.19
CA GLN A 198 8.55 -8.30 9.53
C GLN A 198 9.30 -6.97 9.56
N ASP A 199 10.44 -6.89 8.87
CA ASP A 199 11.28 -5.69 8.83
C ASP A 199 10.72 -4.58 7.89
N GLY A 200 9.63 -4.87 7.18
CA GLY A 200 8.99 -3.88 6.30
C GLY A 200 9.59 -3.79 4.91
N GLU A 201 10.54 -4.65 4.57
CA GLU A 201 11.22 -4.67 3.27
C GLU A 201 10.35 -5.26 2.14
N ALA A 202 9.26 -5.96 2.49
CA ALA A 202 8.34 -6.54 1.52
C ALA A 202 7.03 -5.77 1.48
N SER A 203 6.61 -5.38 0.27
CA SER A 203 5.32 -4.76 -0.05
C SER A 203 4.29 -5.76 -0.55
N LEU A 204 4.76 -6.89 -1.12
CA LEU A 204 3.94 -8.00 -1.58
C LEU A 204 4.33 -9.30 -0.89
N LEU A 205 3.34 -9.95 -0.30
CA LEU A 205 3.49 -11.29 0.28
C LEU A 205 2.58 -12.27 -0.46
N TYR A 206 3.18 -13.21 -1.18
CA TYR A 206 2.45 -14.32 -1.81
C TYR A 206 2.37 -15.51 -0.87
N ILE A 207 1.17 -15.98 -0.60
CA ILE A 207 0.91 -17.16 0.25
C ILE A 207 -0.10 -18.11 -0.40
N SER A 208 0.00 -19.38 -0.05
CA SER A 208 -1.05 -20.34 -0.40
C SER A 208 -2.21 -20.27 0.60
N PRO A 209 -3.44 -20.69 0.20
CA PRO A 209 -4.61 -20.66 1.09
C PRO A 209 -4.39 -21.39 2.42
N GLU A 210 -3.64 -22.49 2.41
CA GLU A 210 -3.34 -23.29 3.60
C GLU A 210 -2.52 -22.51 4.62
N MET A 211 -1.68 -21.58 4.15
CA MET A 211 -0.81 -20.77 5.01
C MET A 211 -1.59 -19.80 5.88
N LEU A 212 -2.83 -19.44 5.53
CA LEU A 212 -3.71 -18.60 6.37
C LEU A 212 -4.01 -19.23 7.74
N ARG A 213 -3.87 -20.57 7.87
CA ARG A 213 -4.03 -21.28 9.14
C ARG A 213 -2.75 -21.29 9.99
N SER A 214 -1.65 -20.79 9.46
CA SER A 214 -0.36 -20.78 10.16
C SER A 214 -0.31 -19.68 11.21
N LYS A 215 -0.04 -20.02 12.46
CA LYS A 215 0.18 -19.05 13.56
C LYS A 215 1.32 -18.07 13.27
N THR A 216 2.31 -18.49 12.49
CA THR A 216 3.41 -17.61 12.07
C THR A 216 2.91 -16.54 11.11
N ILE A 217 2.10 -16.93 10.12
CA ILE A 217 1.50 -15.97 9.17
C ILE A 217 0.52 -15.05 9.90
N GLU A 218 -0.32 -15.59 10.78
CA GLU A 218 -1.21 -14.78 11.61
C GLU A 218 -0.45 -13.67 12.36
N LYS A 219 0.63 -14.04 13.07
CA LYS A 219 1.48 -13.06 13.78
C LYS A 219 2.06 -11.99 12.86
N ILE A 220 2.54 -12.37 11.67
CA ILE A 220 3.08 -11.43 10.69
C ILE A 220 1.99 -10.47 10.21
N LEU A 221 0.81 -10.98 9.86
CA LEU A 221 -0.30 -10.16 9.38
C LEU A 221 -0.83 -9.21 10.46
N MET A 222 -0.81 -9.63 11.72
CA MET A 222 -1.20 -8.78 12.86
C MET A 222 -0.16 -7.70 13.18
N ALA A 223 1.12 -7.95 12.91
CA ALA A 223 2.20 -7.00 13.15
C ALA A 223 2.39 -5.98 12.01
N ARG A 224 1.87 -6.26 10.80
CA ARG A 224 2.07 -5.40 9.64
C ARG A 224 0.80 -4.64 9.26
N HIS A 225 0.97 -3.46 8.67
CA HIS A 225 -0.14 -2.70 8.08
C HIS A 225 -0.58 -3.36 6.76
N VAL A 226 -1.51 -4.32 6.85
CA VAL A 226 -2.09 -4.98 5.67
C VAL A 226 -3.11 -4.03 5.02
N VAL A 227 -2.72 -3.44 3.90
CA VAL A 227 -3.56 -2.48 3.17
C VAL A 227 -4.47 -3.13 2.14
N ARG A 228 -4.14 -4.36 1.70
CA ARG A 228 -4.90 -5.05 0.65
C ARG A 228 -4.75 -6.56 0.73
N LEU A 229 -5.86 -7.22 0.40
CA LEU A 229 -5.90 -8.65 0.16
C LEU A 229 -6.28 -8.89 -1.32
N SER A 230 -5.47 -9.66 -2.04
CA SER A 230 -5.72 -10.05 -3.42
C SER A 230 -5.88 -11.56 -3.51
N LEU A 231 -6.94 -12.02 -4.14
CA LEU A 231 -7.16 -13.44 -4.43
C LEU A 231 -6.92 -13.66 -5.93
N ILE A 232 -6.02 -14.59 -6.26
CA ILE A 232 -5.77 -14.99 -7.65
C ILE A 232 -6.41 -16.33 -7.88
N HIS A 233 -7.37 -16.36 -8.81
CA HIS A 233 -7.94 -17.58 -9.36
C HIS A 233 -7.49 -17.75 -10.82
N ILE A 234 -7.15 -18.99 -11.19
CA ILE A 234 -6.72 -19.35 -12.55
C ILE A 234 -7.76 -20.29 -13.14
#